data_b01a4c33ea7b6c836693ff8a5e1446f6
#
_entry.id   b01a4c33ea7b6c836693ff8a5e1446f6
#
_cell.length_a   1.000
_cell.length_b   1.000
_cell.length_c   1.000
_cell.angle_alpha   90.00
_cell.angle_beta   90.00
_cell.angle_gamma   90.00
#
_symmetry.space_group_name_H-M   'P 1'
#
loop_
_entity.id
_entity.type
_entity.pdbx_description
1 polymer ?
#
loop_
_entity_poly.entity_id
_entity_poly.type
_entity_poly.pdbx_seq_one_letter_code
_entity_poly.pdbx_strand_id
1 'polypeptide(L)'
;ETFFTYHFANLGFRYDALIRDTTDSAMYIHPLRVLNQGSPLIKYSALSNYNDDQFIWQGLERQSEIPELISYIEEKTDYPVEIITDIIDDFKKKSEKKYVLIIDGVENIIPQCTRYRVLNKAEQLEKLGYDVKVVNLSKLQLLDCKGASHIIIYRAPDLPILSQVCQLANKTGVPVFYDIDDLVFDTKYTDQLAYTQGLSTADKNNYDGSVRGYGRMLDKCDAVITSTNQLAKELRNYKSTVILNRNVLSQELVEISQKTSHMELDDNKVRMGYFSGSITHNENFEMIKPAIISLLKEYKSLELHLAGHLDIPEDIACFGEQIVTHPYVDWRELPKLISSIDINLAPLVQSTFNEAKSEIKWLEAAAVKVPTVASKIGSFEDMIEDGIDGVLASETEWKEKLERLIVDKDFRIQIAENAYQSVMTNSTTSAIKKNFLEG
;
A
#
# COMPACT_ATOMS: atom_id res chain seq x y z
N GLU A 1 40.83 -8.84 -12.73
CA GLU A 1 41.42 -10.21 -12.67
C GLU A 1 41.78 -10.73 -14.08
N THR A 2 40.88 -10.68 -15.02
CA THR A 2 41.11 -11.17 -16.40
C THR A 2 42.30 -10.49 -17.07
N PHE A 3 42.49 -9.18 -16.90
CA PHE A 3 43.62 -8.42 -17.42
C PHE A 3 44.94 -8.80 -16.77
N PHE A 4 44.93 -9.04 -15.46
CA PHE A 4 46.13 -9.45 -14.72
C PHE A 4 46.65 -10.82 -15.22
N THR A 5 45.77 -11.81 -15.24
CA THR A 5 46.09 -13.16 -15.71
C THR A 5 46.59 -13.17 -17.17
N TYR A 6 45.87 -12.42 -18.03
CA TYR A 6 46.26 -12.29 -19.45
C TYR A 6 47.64 -11.64 -19.65
N HIS A 7 47.94 -10.58 -18.87
CA HIS A 7 49.22 -9.89 -18.93
C HIS A 7 50.37 -10.82 -18.57
N PHE A 8 50.27 -11.57 -17.47
CA PHE A 8 51.32 -12.48 -17.04
C PHE A 8 51.45 -13.71 -17.96
N ALA A 9 50.32 -14.21 -18.49
CA ALA A 9 50.37 -15.28 -19.50
C ALA A 9 51.15 -14.86 -20.77
N ASN A 10 50.92 -13.63 -21.23
CA ASN A 10 51.65 -13.08 -22.38
C ASN A 10 53.15 -12.88 -22.11
N LEU A 11 53.54 -12.73 -20.83
CA LEU A 11 54.96 -12.69 -20.42
C LEU A 11 55.58 -14.08 -20.23
N GLY A 12 54.83 -15.14 -20.58
CA GLY A 12 55.31 -16.52 -20.50
C GLY A 12 55.19 -17.19 -19.13
N PHE A 13 54.51 -16.54 -18.16
CA PHE A 13 54.21 -17.16 -16.86
C PHE A 13 53.14 -18.22 -17.01
N ARG A 14 53.32 -19.36 -16.39
CA ARG A 14 52.31 -20.38 -16.26
C ARG A 14 51.42 -20.04 -15.05
N TYR A 15 50.09 -20.15 -15.21
CA TYR A 15 49.16 -19.99 -14.13
C TYR A 15 48.21 -21.19 -14.08
N ASP A 16 47.71 -21.49 -12.88
CA ASP A 16 46.73 -22.53 -12.66
C ASP A 16 45.84 -22.15 -11.50
N ALA A 17 44.65 -22.73 -11.40
CA ALA A 17 43.76 -22.50 -10.30
C ALA A 17 44.08 -23.44 -9.13
N LEU A 18 44.18 -22.87 -7.91
CA LEU A 18 44.37 -23.63 -6.69
C LEU A 18 43.15 -24.57 -6.42
N ILE A 19 41.99 -24.11 -6.78
CA ILE A 19 40.73 -24.85 -6.67
C ILE A 19 40.12 -24.95 -8.09
N ARG A 20 39.98 -26.18 -8.59
CA ARG A 20 39.53 -26.45 -9.96
C ARG A 20 38.12 -26.96 -10.09
N ASP A 21 37.50 -27.34 -9.01
CA ASP A 21 36.23 -28.07 -8.93
C ASP A 21 35.04 -27.20 -8.57
N THR A 22 35.18 -25.87 -8.61
CA THR A 22 34.09 -24.92 -8.29
C THR A 22 33.80 -24.03 -9.49
N THR A 23 32.51 -23.79 -9.72
CA THR A 23 32.00 -22.80 -10.67
C THR A 23 31.85 -21.42 -10.03
N ASP A 24 32.04 -21.33 -8.71
CA ASP A 24 31.84 -20.12 -7.91
C ASP A 24 33.17 -19.43 -7.61
N SER A 25 33.09 -18.15 -7.20
CA SER A 25 34.26 -17.38 -6.76
C SER A 25 34.69 -17.81 -5.35
N ALA A 26 35.37 -18.95 -5.23
CA ALA A 26 35.69 -19.59 -3.94
C ALA A 26 36.36 -18.66 -2.93
N MET A 27 37.22 -17.71 -3.37
CA MET A 27 37.83 -16.73 -2.46
C MET A 27 36.83 -15.76 -1.79
N TYR A 28 35.63 -15.62 -2.33
CA TYR A 28 34.58 -14.79 -1.76
C TYR A 28 33.54 -15.60 -0.98
N ILE A 29 33.32 -16.85 -1.41
CA ILE A 29 32.17 -17.63 -0.97
C ILE A 29 32.57 -18.70 0.03
N HIS A 30 33.74 -19.34 -0.19
CA HIS A 30 34.22 -20.44 0.61
C HIS A 30 35.64 -20.18 1.16
N PRO A 31 35.83 -19.13 2.01
CA PRO A 31 37.13 -18.76 2.53
C PRO A 31 37.80 -19.88 3.33
N LEU A 32 37.04 -20.67 4.09
CA LEU A 32 37.56 -21.81 4.83
C LEU A 32 38.12 -22.92 3.90
N ARG A 33 37.39 -23.20 2.82
CA ARG A 33 37.86 -24.17 1.80
C ARG A 33 39.16 -23.73 1.12
N VAL A 34 39.27 -22.41 0.86
CA VAL A 34 40.46 -21.82 0.26
C VAL A 34 41.69 -21.97 1.18
N LEU A 35 41.51 -21.72 2.49
CA LEU A 35 42.54 -21.92 3.50
C LEU A 35 42.95 -23.41 3.61
N ASN A 36 41.98 -24.31 3.66
CA ASN A 36 42.19 -25.77 3.74
C ASN A 36 42.93 -26.32 2.50
N GLN A 37 42.89 -25.64 1.36
CA GLN A 37 43.59 -25.94 0.14
C GLN A 37 45.00 -25.31 0.10
N GLY A 38 45.45 -24.69 1.19
CA GLY A 38 46.78 -24.13 1.35
C GLY A 38 46.97 -22.69 0.88
N SER A 39 45.89 -21.95 0.62
CA SER A 39 46.01 -20.50 0.40
C SER A 39 46.38 -19.79 1.71
N PRO A 40 47.40 -18.93 1.70
CA PRO A 40 47.75 -18.16 2.89
C PRO A 40 46.91 -16.89 3.07
N LEU A 41 45.92 -16.64 2.20
CA LEU A 41 45.16 -15.39 2.15
C LEU A 41 43.68 -15.66 1.98
N ILE A 42 42.90 -14.87 2.67
CA ILE A 42 41.44 -14.69 2.41
C ILE A 42 41.17 -13.23 2.04
N LYS A 43 40.16 -13.02 1.21
CA LYS A 43 39.78 -11.66 0.86
C LYS A 43 39.04 -11.00 2.05
N TYR A 44 39.37 -9.75 2.34
CA TYR A 44 38.70 -8.92 3.33
C TYR A 44 37.17 -8.90 3.13
N SER A 45 36.73 -8.76 1.88
CA SER A 45 35.30 -8.81 1.52
C SER A 45 34.64 -10.17 1.75
N ALA A 46 35.42 -11.25 1.96
CA ALA A 46 34.87 -12.54 2.36
C ALA A 46 34.33 -12.55 3.81
N LEU A 47 34.77 -11.62 4.64
CA LEU A 47 34.31 -11.43 6.02
C LEU A 47 33.06 -10.52 6.10
N SER A 48 32.69 -9.89 5.00
CA SER A 48 31.53 -8.98 4.92
C SER A 48 30.35 -9.64 4.25
N ASN A 49 29.15 -9.08 4.49
CA ASN A 49 28.03 -9.31 3.60
C ASN A 49 28.32 -8.64 2.26
N TYR A 50 28.38 -9.45 1.21
CA TYR A 50 28.59 -8.93 -0.13
C TYR A 50 27.40 -8.03 -0.53
N ASN A 51 27.70 -6.87 -1.12
CA ASN A 51 26.69 -5.84 -1.45
C ASN A 51 26.19 -5.95 -2.90
N ASP A 52 26.60 -6.97 -3.64
CA ASP A 52 26.24 -7.16 -5.03
C ASP A 52 25.04 -8.13 -5.11
N ASP A 53 24.00 -7.78 -5.85
CA ASP A 53 22.79 -8.61 -6.04
C ASP A 53 23.12 -10.03 -6.49
N GLN A 54 24.14 -10.16 -7.33
CA GLN A 54 24.58 -11.45 -7.84
C GLN A 54 25.11 -12.37 -6.74
N PHE A 55 25.64 -11.82 -5.64
CA PHE A 55 26.32 -12.57 -4.59
C PHE A 55 25.58 -12.57 -3.23
N ILE A 56 24.39 -11.98 -3.15
CA ILE A 56 23.66 -11.85 -1.88
C ILE A 56 23.37 -13.23 -1.25
N TRP A 57 23.00 -14.22 -2.04
CA TRP A 57 22.73 -15.60 -1.59
C TRP A 57 23.97 -16.29 -1.06
N GLN A 58 25.06 -16.18 -1.77
CA GLN A 58 26.35 -16.75 -1.39
C GLN A 58 26.93 -16.06 -0.16
N GLY A 59 26.64 -14.76 0.03
CA GLY A 59 26.97 -14.02 1.23
C GLY A 59 26.29 -14.60 2.49
N LEU A 60 25.04 -15.04 2.39
CA LEU A 60 24.33 -15.69 3.49
C LEU A 60 24.88 -17.10 3.81
N GLU A 61 25.19 -17.90 2.78
CA GLU A 61 25.80 -19.20 2.97
C GLU A 61 27.16 -19.08 3.66
N ARG A 62 27.98 -18.12 3.24
CA ARG A 62 29.28 -17.84 3.85
C ARG A 62 29.20 -17.44 5.32
N GLN A 63 28.16 -16.72 5.75
CA GLN A 63 27.98 -16.37 7.16
C GLN A 63 27.89 -17.59 8.07
N SER A 64 27.38 -18.71 7.58
CA SER A 64 27.32 -19.96 8.34
C SER A 64 28.71 -20.59 8.55
N GLU A 65 29.68 -20.31 7.68
CA GLU A 65 31.06 -20.81 7.77
C GLU A 65 31.97 -19.92 8.64
N ILE A 66 31.56 -18.70 9.01
CA ILE A 66 32.42 -17.77 9.78
C ILE A 66 32.86 -18.35 11.13
N PRO A 67 32.02 -18.99 11.95
CA PRO A 67 32.47 -19.60 13.20
C PRO A 67 33.56 -20.66 13.00
N GLU A 68 33.40 -21.51 11.99
CA GLU A 68 34.39 -22.54 11.65
C GLU A 68 35.70 -21.93 11.11
N LEU A 69 35.56 -20.85 10.34
CA LEU A 69 36.72 -20.08 9.83
C LEU A 69 37.52 -19.46 10.97
N ILE A 70 36.87 -18.86 11.96
CA ILE A 70 37.50 -18.29 13.15
C ILE A 70 38.23 -19.40 13.93
N SER A 71 37.56 -20.50 14.23
CA SER A 71 38.18 -21.66 14.93
C SER A 71 39.37 -22.22 14.17
N TYR A 72 39.28 -22.34 12.85
CA TYR A 72 40.40 -22.79 12.03
C TYR A 72 41.63 -21.88 12.13
N ILE A 73 41.42 -20.55 12.07
CA ILE A 73 42.50 -19.56 12.14
C ILE A 73 43.14 -19.58 13.53
N GLU A 74 42.33 -19.66 14.59
CA GLU A 74 42.79 -19.73 15.99
C GLU A 74 43.62 -21.01 16.26
N GLU A 75 43.19 -22.14 15.73
CA GLU A 75 43.86 -23.43 15.97
C GLU A 75 45.08 -23.69 15.07
N LYS A 76 45.09 -23.16 13.88
CA LYS A 76 46.03 -23.53 12.81
C LYS A 76 47.03 -22.45 12.40
N THR A 77 46.88 -21.24 12.91
CA THR A 77 47.71 -20.09 12.53
C THR A 77 48.04 -19.21 13.76
N ASP A 78 49.09 -18.39 13.64
CA ASP A 78 49.46 -17.38 14.63
C ASP A 78 48.80 -16.02 14.32
N TYR A 79 47.79 -15.98 13.44
CA TYR A 79 47.11 -14.74 13.06
C TYR A 79 46.21 -14.25 14.17
N PRO A 80 46.23 -12.96 14.57
CA PRO A 80 45.42 -12.43 15.63
C PRO A 80 43.91 -12.45 15.26
N VAL A 81 43.14 -13.34 15.89
CA VAL A 81 41.71 -13.53 15.60
C VAL A 81 40.91 -12.28 15.90
N GLU A 82 41.35 -11.45 16.83
CA GLU A 82 40.71 -10.19 17.21
C GLU A 82 40.56 -9.24 15.99
N ILE A 83 41.52 -9.23 15.08
CA ILE A 83 41.43 -8.42 13.85
C ILE A 83 40.26 -8.86 12.97
N ILE A 84 40.03 -10.17 12.89
CA ILE A 84 38.92 -10.73 12.09
C ILE A 84 37.57 -10.42 12.74
N THR A 85 37.49 -10.59 14.05
CA THR A 85 36.27 -10.28 14.81
C THR A 85 35.93 -8.81 14.75
N ASP A 86 36.91 -7.91 14.87
CA ASP A 86 36.73 -6.46 14.73
C ASP A 86 36.21 -6.09 13.33
N ILE A 87 36.76 -6.71 12.26
CA ILE A 87 36.29 -6.52 10.89
C ILE A 87 34.83 -6.98 10.74
N ILE A 88 34.50 -8.15 11.28
CA ILE A 88 33.13 -8.68 11.22
C ILE A 88 32.17 -7.76 11.96
N ASP A 89 32.54 -7.29 13.13
CA ASP A 89 31.71 -6.38 13.94
C ASP A 89 31.56 -5.01 13.29
N ASP A 90 32.58 -4.49 12.63
CA ASP A 90 32.49 -3.28 11.82
C ASP A 90 31.52 -3.44 10.64
N PHE A 91 31.50 -4.61 10.00
CA PHE A 91 30.57 -4.90 8.96
C PHE A 91 29.15 -5.06 9.50
N LYS A 92 28.96 -5.69 10.67
CA LYS A 92 27.67 -5.78 11.35
C LYS A 92 27.15 -4.39 11.68
N LYS A 93 27.93 -3.53 12.32
CA LYS A 93 27.56 -2.13 12.65
C LYS A 93 27.18 -1.32 11.41
N LYS A 94 27.89 -1.48 10.29
CA LYS A 94 27.57 -0.83 9.01
C LYS A 94 26.31 -1.38 8.35
N SER A 95 25.92 -2.62 8.66
CA SER A 95 24.68 -3.24 8.18
C SER A 95 23.45 -2.99 9.06
N GLU A 96 23.62 -2.34 10.23
CA GLU A 96 22.58 -2.15 11.25
C GLU A 96 21.55 -1.07 10.96
N LYS A 97 21.55 -0.41 9.78
CA LYS A 97 20.40 0.41 9.40
C LYS A 97 19.21 -0.49 9.11
N LYS A 98 18.45 -0.80 10.15
CA LYS A 98 17.19 -1.52 10.03
C LYS A 98 16.10 -0.56 9.56
N TYR A 99 15.54 -0.80 8.39
CA TYR A 99 14.42 -0.05 7.84
C TYR A 99 13.28 -0.99 7.47
N VAL A 100 12.08 -0.44 7.35
CA VAL A 100 10.95 -1.14 6.74
C VAL A 100 11.01 -0.94 5.23
N LEU A 101 11.10 -2.03 4.47
CA LEU A 101 11.02 -2.00 3.01
C LEU A 101 9.56 -2.11 2.58
N ILE A 102 9.05 -1.12 1.85
CA ILE A 102 7.74 -1.19 1.21
C ILE A 102 7.94 -1.32 -0.31
N ILE A 103 7.42 -2.40 -0.88
CA ILE A 103 7.44 -2.67 -2.32
C ILE A 103 6.08 -2.31 -2.90
N ASP A 104 6.04 -1.27 -3.73
CA ASP A 104 4.81 -0.83 -4.42
C ASP A 104 4.59 -1.64 -5.69
N GLY A 105 3.61 -2.55 -5.68
CA GLY A 105 3.23 -3.36 -6.85
C GLY A 105 2.28 -2.64 -7.81
N VAL A 106 1.72 -1.49 -7.43
CA VAL A 106 0.79 -0.69 -8.26
C VAL A 106 1.51 0.43 -9.01
N GLU A 107 2.63 0.91 -8.47
CA GLU A 107 3.53 1.90 -9.11
C GLU A 107 2.81 3.16 -9.62
N ASN A 108 1.86 3.66 -8.84
CA ASN A 108 1.06 4.84 -9.20
C ASN A 108 0.16 4.69 -10.45
N ILE A 109 -0.04 3.47 -10.98
CA ILE A 109 -1.04 3.21 -12.03
C ILE A 109 -2.45 3.53 -11.51
N ILE A 110 -2.69 3.29 -10.24
CA ILE A 110 -3.88 3.70 -9.49
C ILE A 110 -3.41 4.63 -8.37
N PRO A 111 -3.32 5.96 -8.61
CA PRO A 111 -2.64 6.91 -7.72
C PRO A 111 -3.16 6.90 -6.28
N GLN A 112 -4.48 6.75 -6.09
CA GLN A 112 -5.08 6.67 -4.75
C GLN A 112 -4.62 5.44 -3.96
N CYS A 113 -4.40 4.31 -4.63
CA CYS A 113 -3.91 3.09 -3.99
C CYS A 113 -2.48 3.27 -3.47
N THR A 114 -1.55 3.72 -4.33
CA THR A 114 -0.18 4.04 -3.94
C THR A 114 -0.16 5.07 -2.80
N ARG A 115 -0.98 6.15 -2.90
CA ARG A 115 -1.04 7.18 -1.86
C ARG A 115 -1.45 6.62 -0.51
N TYR A 116 -2.60 5.94 -0.41
CA TYR A 116 -3.13 5.48 0.88
C TYR A 116 -2.39 4.28 1.45
N ARG A 117 -1.99 3.33 0.59
CA ARG A 117 -1.42 2.06 1.08
C ARG A 117 0.11 2.04 1.12
N VAL A 118 0.78 2.89 0.35
CA VAL A 118 2.24 2.97 0.32
C VAL A 118 2.74 4.23 0.99
N LEU A 119 2.39 5.42 0.46
CA LEU A 119 2.98 6.68 0.93
C LEU A 119 2.47 7.07 2.33
N ASN A 120 1.15 7.01 2.58
CA ASN A 120 0.61 7.33 3.91
C ASN A 120 1.02 6.28 4.96
N LYS A 121 1.21 5.02 4.55
CA LYS A 121 1.76 3.98 5.41
C LYS A 121 3.23 4.22 5.74
N ALA A 122 4.03 4.62 4.77
CA ALA A 122 5.43 5.01 5.01
C ALA A 122 5.49 6.16 6.02
N GLU A 123 4.72 7.23 5.81
CA GLU A 123 4.63 8.36 6.74
C GLU A 123 4.18 7.92 8.14
N GLN A 124 3.21 7.01 8.24
CA GLN A 124 2.78 6.46 9.54
C GLN A 124 3.90 5.70 10.24
N LEU A 125 4.66 4.89 9.53
CA LEU A 125 5.80 4.14 10.08
C LEU A 125 6.94 5.06 10.51
N GLU A 126 7.23 6.11 9.72
CA GLU A 126 8.23 7.12 10.07
C GLU A 126 7.86 7.85 11.37
N LYS A 127 6.58 8.18 11.57
CA LYS A 127 6.07 8.77 12.82
C LYS A 127 6.12 7.81 14.02
N LEU A 128 6.13 6.51 13.76
CA LEU A 128 6.37 5.48 14.78
C LEU A 128 7.86 5.22 15.04
N GLY A 129 8.76 5.94 14.36
CA GLY A 129 10.21 5.90 14.59
C GLY A 129 10.96 4.89 13.70
N TYR A 130 10.34 4.36 12.65
CA TYR A 130 11.03 3.53 11.68
C TYR A 130 11.69 4.37 10.58
N ASP A 131 12.88 3.97 10.15
CA ASP A 131 13.35 4.34 8.81
C ASP A 131 12.54 3.54 7.77
N VAL A 132 12.09 4.18 6.70
CA VAL A 132 11.29 3.54 5.66
C VAL A 132 11.94 3.71 4.29
N LYS A 133 11.96 2.63 3.51
CA LYS A 133 12.41 2.64 2.12
C LYS A 133 11.26 2.16 1.24
N VAL A 134 10.81 3.03 0.33
CA VAL A 134 9.78 2.68 -0.67
C VAL A 134 10.47 2.40 -2.00
N VAL A 135 10.13 1.26 -2.62
CA VAL A 135 10.68 0.85 -3.91
C VAL A 135 9.54 0.39 -4.83
N ASN A 136 9.51 0.90 -6.05
CA ASN A 136 8.59 0.39 -7.06
C ASN A 136 9.01 -1.02 -7.50
N LEU A 137 8.05 -1.89 -7.70
CA LEU A 137 8.31 -3.29 -8.11
C LEU A 137 9.19 -3.39 -9.37
N SER A 138 8.98 -2.52 -10.35
CA SER A 138 9.78 -2.47 -11.60
C SER A 138 11.25 -2.10 -11.40
N LYS A 139 11.59 -1.51 -10.24
CA LYS A 139 12.96 -1.09 -9.87
C LYS A 139 13.55 -1.91 -8.74
N LEU A 140 12.81 -2.91 -8.26
CA LEU A 140 13.21 -3.74 -7.13
C LEU A 140 14.48 -4.55 -7.45
N GLN A 141 15.42 -4.50 -6.52
CA GLN A 141 16.63 -5.33 -6.53
C GLN A 141 16.70 -6.13 -5.23
N LEU A 142 17.30 -7.33 -5.25
CA LEU A 142 17.46 -8.12 -4.02
C LEU A 142 18.29 -7.40 -2.96
N LEU A 143 19.18 -6.52 -3.39
CA LEU A 143 19.96 -5.66 -2.50
C LEU A 143 19.09 -4.73 -1.64
N ASP A 144 17.89 -4.38 -2.12
CA ASP A 144 16.93 -3.58 -1.34
C ASP A 144 16.42 -4.31 -0.08
N CYS A 145 16.59 -5.62 0.01
CA CYS A 145 16.25 -6.39 1.20
C CYS A 145 17.34 -6.35 2.28
N LYS A 146 18.55 -5.91 1.94
CA LYS A 146 19.68 -5.88 2.87
C LYS A 146 19.46 -4.81 3.94
N GLY A 147 19.42 -5.23 5.19
CA GLY A 147 19.15 -4.34 6.33
C GLY A 147 17.67 -4.03 6.56
N ALA A 148 16.76 -4.65 5.80
CA ALA A 148 15.34 -4.56 6.11
C ALA A 148 15.03 -5.30 7.42
N SER A 149 14.28 -4.65 8.32
CA SER A 149 13.71 -5.28 9.52
C SER A 149 12.37 -5.95 9.24
N HIS A 150 11.62 -5.39 8.30
CA HIS A 150 10.31 -5.87 7.83
C HIS A 150 10.21 -5.59 6.33
N ILE A 151 9.49 -6.43 5.62
CA ILE A 151 9.18 -6.23 4.19
C ILE A 151 7.67 -6.21 4.03
N ILE A 152 7.14 -5.16 3.41
CA ILE A 152 5.73 -5.03 3.07
C ILE A 152 5.62 -5.04 1.54
N ILE A 153 4.87 -5.98 0.98
CA ILE A 153 4.60 -6.09 -0.45
C ILE A 153 3.17 -5.65 -0.70
N TYR A 154 2.99 -4.47 -1.31
CA TYR A 154 1.68 -3.96 -1.61
C TYR A 154 1.20 -4.40 -2.99
N ARG A 155 0.09 -5.16 -3.01
CA ARG A 155 -0.72 -5.52 -4.20
C ARG A 155 0.12 -5.87 -5.44
N ALA A 156 1.14 -6.71 -5.26
CA ALA A 156 2.00 -7.20 -6.32
C ALA A 156 1.66 -8.68 -6.64
N PRO A 157 1.61 -9.07 -7.92
CA PRO A 157 1.39 -10.47 -8.28
C PRO A 157 2.64 -11.31 -7.99
N ASP A 158 2.46 -12.63 -7.92
CA ASP A 158 3.57 -13.57 -7.74
C ASP A 158 4.52 -13.53 -8.94
N LEU A 159 5.67 -12.89 -8.76
CA LEU A 159 6.75 -12.78 -9.74
C LEU A 159 8.03 -13.44 -9.22
N PRO A 160 8.93 -13.90 -10.12
CA PRO A 160 10.19 -14.55 -9.72
C PRO A 160 11.02 -13.74 -8.72
N ILE A 161 11.15 -12.42 -8.91
CA ILE A 161 11.91 -11.53 -8.01
C ILE A 161 11.28 -11.50 -6.60
N LEU A 162 9.95 -11.46 -6.48
CA LEU A 162 9.26 -11.47 -5.18
C LEU A 162 9.37 -12.82 -4.48
N SER A 163 9.37 -13.92 -5.23
CA SER A 163 9.66 -15.25 -4.69
C SER A 163 11.08 -15.32 -4.11
N GLN A 164 12.06 -14.70 -4.76
CA GLN A 164 13.42 -14.60 -4.24
C GLN A 164 13.50 -13.72 -2.99
N VAL A 165 12.74 -12.59 -2.96
CA VAL A 165 12.62 -11.75 -1.76
C VAL A 165 12.09 -12.55 -0.58
N CYS A 166 11.00 -13.32 -0.75
CA CYS A 166 10.45 -14.15 0.33
C CYS A 166 11.43 -15.24 0.80
N GLN A 167 12.15 -15.88 -0.13
CA GLN A 167 13.16 -16.87 0.22
C GLN A 167 14.33 -16.24 1.00
N LEU A 168 14.79 -15.07 0.57
CA LEU A 168 15.85 -14.32 1.25
C LEU A 168 15.40 -13.91 2.66
N ALA A 169 14.20 -13.34 2.77
CA ALA A 169 13.61 -12.92 4.03
C ALA A 169 13.49 -14.09 5.02
N ASN A 170 13.02 -15.25 4.55
CA ASN A 170 12.93 -16.47 5.37
C ASN A 170 14.32 -16.91 5.88
N LYS A 171 15.35 -16.91 5.01
CA LYS A 171 16.72 -17.25 5.41
C LYS A 171 17.31 -16.29 6.45
N THR A 172 16.91 -15.02 6.40
CA THR A 172 17.42 -13.97 7.31
C THR A 172 16.53 -13.71 8.51
N GLY A 173 15.38 -14.40 8.61
CA GLY A 173 14.40 -14.21 9.71
C GLY A 173 13.67 -12.88 9.62
N VAL A 174 13.60 -12.23 8.44
CA VAL A 174 12.87 -10.98 8.23
C VAL A 174 11.42 -11.29 7.87
N PRO A 175 10.43 -10.77 8.63
CA PRO A 175 9.02 -11.01 8.33
C PRO A 175 8.58 -10.30 7.05
N VAL A 176 7.77 -10.99 6.24
CA VAL A 176 7.19 -10.48 5.00
C VAL A 176 5.68 -10.36 5.15
N PHE A 177 5.16 -9.16 4.95
CA PHE A 177 3.74 -8.85 4.99
C PHE A 177 3.22 -8.60 3.58
N TYR A 178 2.06 -9.17 3.27
CA TYR A 178 1.33 -8.82 2.05
C TYR A 178 0.26 -7.78 2.38
N ASP A 179 0.29 -6.63 1.73
CA ASP A 179 -0.72 -5.58 1.92
C ASP A 179 -1.69 -5.59 0.75
N ILE A 180 -2.98 -5.73 1.04
CA ILE A 180 -4.04 -5.72 0.05
C ILE A 180 -5.29 -5.00 0.58
N ASP A 181 -5.87 -4.13 -0.24
CA ASP A 181 -6.93 -3.20 0.12
C ASP A 181 -8.28 -3.47 -0.59
N ASP A 182 -8.33 -4.48 -1.47
CA ASP A 182 -9.52 -4.91 -2.20
C ASP A 182 -9.64 -6.44 -2.23
N LEU A 183 -10.86 -6.96 -2.49
CA LEU A 183 -11.14 -8.39 -2.70
C LEU A 183 -10.72 -8.83 -4.12
N VAL A 184 -9.45 -8.68 -4.46
CA VAL A 184 -8.88 -8.99 -5.79
C VAL A 184 -7.84 -10.11 -5.76
N PHE A 185 -7.83 -10.94 -4.73
CA PHE A 185 -6.89 -12.05 -4.55
C PHE A 185 -7.49 -13.43 -4.85
N ASP A 186 -8.80 -13.50 -5.10
CA ASP A 186 -9.51 -14.71 -5.53
C ASP A 186 -10.62 -14.33 -6.52
N THR A 187 -10.71 -15.04 -7.63
CA THR A 187 -11.68 -14.76 -8.69
C THR A 187 -13.14 -14.93 -8.25
N LYS A 188 -13.41 -15.70 -7.18
CA LYS A 188 -14.78 -15.83 -6.62
C LYS A 188 -15.39 -14.50 -6.21
N TYR A 189 -14.56 -13.50 -5.82
CA TYR A 189 -15.03 -12.16 -5.46
C TYR A 189 -15.18 -11.25 -6.68
N THR A 190 -14.35 -11.46 -7.70
CA THR A 190 -14.30 -10.58 -8.87
C THR A 190 -15.19 -11.04 -10.01
N ASP A 191 -15.56 -12.33 -10.07
CA ASP A 191 -16.44 -12.88 -11.10
C ASP A 191 -17.86 -12.30 -11.08
N GLN A 192 -18.29 -11.75 -9.93
CA GLN A 192 -19.63 -11.17 -9.76
C GLN A 192 -19.70 -9.68 -10.14
N LEU A 193 -18.57 -9.04 -10.42
CA LEU A 193 -18.52 -7.62 -10.74
C LEU A 193 -19.03 -7.38 -12.17
N ALA A 194 -19.95 -6.43 -12.36
CA ALA A 194 -20.45 -6.07 -13.69
C ALA A 194 -19.31 -5.71 -14.65
N TYR A 195 -18.29 -5.01 -14.14
CA TYR A 195 -17.08 -4.69 -14.91
C TYR A 195 -16.42 -5.94 -15.51
N THR A 196 -16.22 -7.01 -14.73
CA THR A 196 -15.55 -8.22 -15.20
C THR A 196 -16.43 -9.06 -16.12
N GLN A 197 -17.75 -8.99 -15.96
CA GLN A 197 -18.72 -9.64 -16.83
C GLN A 197 -18.79 -8.97 -18.22
N GLY A 198 -18.48 -7.68 -18.31
CA GLY A 198 -18.42 -6.92 -19.56
C GLY A 198 -17.12 -7.06 -20.35
N LEU A 199 -16.10 -7.73 -19.79
CA LEU A 199 -14.80 -7.88 -20.44
C LEU A 199 -14.84 -8.91 -21.59
N SER A 200 -13.99 -8.70 -22.61
CA SER A 200 -13.69 -9.74 -23.58
C SER A 200 -13.08 -10.97 -22.89
N THR A 201 -13.19 -12.16 -23.50
CA THR A 201 -12.58 -13.37 -22.94
C THR A 201 -11.07 -13.22 -22.71
N ALA A 202 -10.35 -12.52 -23.60
CA ALA A 202 -8.93 -12.30 -23.47
C ALA A 202 -8.62 -11.37 -22.28
N ASP A 203 -9.34 -10.26 -22.14
CA ASP A 203 -9.16 -9.29 -21.06
C ASP A 203 -9.53 -9.90 -19.70
N LYS A 204 -10.63 -10.70 -19.66
CA LYS A 204 -11.00 -11.42 -18.44
C LYS A 204 -9.92 -12.41 -18.01
N ASN A 205 -9.35 -13.18 -18.94
CA ASN A 205 -8.27 -14.12 -18.64
C ASN A 205 -7.03 -13.40 -18.08
N ASN A 206 -6.68 -12.23 -18.63
CA ASN A 206 -5.58 -11.41 -18.13
C ASN A 206 -5.87 -10.88 -16.71
N TYR A 207 -7.08 -10.35 -16.50
CA TYR A 207 -7.54 -9.88 -15.20
C TYR A 207 -7.51 -10.98 -14.14
N ASP A 208 -8.11 -12.13 -14.44
CA ASP A 208 -8.13 -13.30 -13.56
C ASP A 208 -6.71 -13.86 -13.32
N GLY A 209 -5.82 -13.75 -14.29
CA GLY A 209 -4.40 -14.10 -14.15
C GLY A 209 -3.72 -13.24 -13.09
N SER A 210 -4.00 -11.94 -13.09
CA SER A 210 -3.50 -10.99 -12.08
C SER A 210 -4.09 -11.28 -10.70
N VAL A 211 -5.41 -11.50 -10.61
CA VAL A 211 -6.10 -11.85 -9.36
C VAL A 211 -5.50 -13.12 -8.73
N ARG A 212 -5.34 -14.18 -9.53
CA ARG A 212 -4.67 -15.41 -9.08
C ARG A 212 -3.20 -15.16 -8.70
N GLY A 213 -2.53 -14.21 -9.37
CA GLY A 213 -1.18 -13.79 -9.03
C GLY A 213 -1.09 -13.18 -7.64
N TYR A 214 -2.03 -12.31 -7.28
CA TYR A 214 -2.12 -11.71 -5.94
C TYR A 214 -2.39 -12.77 -4.87
N GLY A 215 -3.30 -13.71 -5.12
CA GLY A 215 -3.56 -14.82 -4.18
C GLY A 215 -2.33 -15.68 -3.92
N ARG A 216 -1.57 -16.06 -4.97
CA ARG A 216 -0.33 -16.82 -4.80
C ARG A 216 0.74 -16.05 -4.02
N MET A 217 0.82 -14.71 -4.20
CA MET A 217 1.76 -13.88 -3.44
C MET A 217 1.36 -13.78 -1.97
N LEU A 218 0.07 -13.63 -1.70
CA LEU A 218 -0.49 -13.66 -0.35
C LEU A 218 -0.10 -14.95 0.40
N ASP A 219 -0.18 -16.11 -0.26
CA ASP A 219 0.19 -17.40 0.33
C ASP A 219 1.66 -17.48 0.75
N LYS A 220 2.56 -16.81 0.02
CA LYS A 220 4.01 -16.83 0.27
C LYS A 220 4.46 -15.93 1.41
N CYS A 221 3.65 -14.95 1.81
CA CYS A 221 3.97 -14.01 2.88
C CYS A 221 3.62 -14.58 4.27
N ASP A 222 4.23 -14.07 5.34
CA ASP A 222 4.02 -14.53 6.70
C ASP A 222 2.67 -14.06 7.25
N ALA A 223 2.27 -12.82 6.93
CA ALA A 223 1.03 -12.22 7.39
C ALA A 223 0.44 -11.30 6.30
N VAL A 224 -0.81 -10.92 6.49
CA VAL A 224 -1.51 -9.97 5.60
C VAL A 224 -1.90 -8.71 6.36
N ILE A 225 -1.67 -7.56 5.73
CA ILE A 225 -2.16 -6.25 6.17
C ILE A 225 -3.32 -5.85 5.28
N THR A 226 -4.37 -5.29 5.88
CA THR A 226 -5.54 -4.84 5.12
C THR A 226 -6.21 -3.62 5.74
N SER A 227 -7.20 -3.04 5.03
CA SER A 227 -7.75 -1.72 5.35
C SER A 227 -9.09 -1.75 6.10
N THR A 228 -9.87 -2.83 6.03
CA THR A 228 -11.23 -2.86 6.57
C THR A 228 -11.53 -4.14 7.36
N ASN A 229 -12.51 -4.09 8.27
CA ASN A 229 -12.93 -5.26 9.05
C ASN A 229 -13.48 -6.37 8.16
N GLN A 230 -14.29 -6.02 7.14
CA GLN A 230 -14.86 -7.01 6.24
C GLN A 230 -13.77 -7.70 5.41
N LEU A 231 -12.81 -6.91 4.89
CA LEU A 231 -11.68 -7.47 4.15
C LEU A 231 -10.81 -8.37 5.05
N ALA A 232 -10.58 -7.96 6.29
CA ALA A 232 -9.88 -8.79 7.27
C ALA A 232 -10.62 -10.10 7.58
N LYS A 233 -11.94 -10.06 7.67
CA LYS A 233 -12.79 -11.26 7.87
C LYS A 233 -12.64 -12.24 6.69
N GLU A 234 -12.68 -11.75 5.46
CA GLU A 234 -12.51 -12.58 4.27
C GLU A 234 -11.09 -13.18 4.20
N LEU A 235 -10.06 -12.36 4.48
CA LEU A 235 -8.66 -12.77 4.45
C LEU A 235 -8.30 -13.83 5.50
N ARG A 236 -9.00 -13.89 6.63
CA ARG A 236 -8.81 -14.94 7.64
C ARG A 236 -9.13 -16.35 7.14
N ASN A 237 -9.85 -16.46 6.01
CA ASN A 237 -10.06 -17.76 5.35
C ASN A 237 -8.80 -18.24 4.58
N TYR A 238 -7.82 -17.36 4.35
CA TYR A 238 -6.61 -17.62 3.58
C TYR A 238 -5.33 -17.55 4.42
N LYS A 239 -5.33 -16.73 5.47
CA LYS A 239 -4.16 -16.49 6.31
C LYS A 239 -4.53 -16.41 7.77
N SER A 240 -3.74 -17.08 8.63
CA SER A 240 -3.96 -17.08 10.08
C SER A 240 -3.70 -15.72 10.74
N THR A 241 -2.69 -15.00 10.24
CA THR A 241 -2.32 -13.67 10.75
C THR A 241 -2.79 -12.60 9.78
N VAL A 242 -3.82 -11.85 10.18
CA VAL A 242 -4.39 -10.73 9.43
C VAL A 242 -4.41 -9.49 10.31
N ILE A 243 -3.72 -8.45 9.85
CA ILE A 243 -3.51 -7.20 10.58
C ILE A 243 -4.40 -6.13 9.95
N LEU A 244 -5.23 -5.49 10.77
CA LEU A 244 -6.02 -4.34 10.34
C LEU A 244 -5.18 -3.05 10.48
N ASN A 245 -4.87 -2.42 9.36
CA ASN A 245 -4.29 -1.08 9.28
C ASN A 245 -5.13 -0.24 8.32
N ARG A 246 -6.09 0.52 8.87
CA ARG A 246 -7.03 1.34 8.11
C ARG A 246 -6.32 2.42 7.30
N ASN A 247 -7.01 2.92 6.28
CA ASN A 247 -6.55 4.10 5.56
C ASN A 247 -6.64 5.33 6.45
N VAL A 248 -5.65 6.20 6.34
CA VAL A 248 -5.55 7.45 7.12
C VAL A 248 -5.12 8.59 6.23
N LEU A 249 -5.43 9.82 6.63
CA LEU A 249 -4.99 11.01 5.91
C LEU A 249 -3.51 11.30 6.19
N SER A 250 -2.75 11.64 5.14
CA SER A 250 -1.37 12.13 5.28
C SER A 250 -1.33 13.53 5.89
N GLN A 251 -0.18 13.90 6.42
CA GLN A 251 0.05 15.25 6.91
C GLN A 251 -0.11 16.29 5.81
N GLU A 252 0.37 16.02 4.59
CA GLU A 252 0.21 16.90 3.43
C GLU A 252 -1.28 17.15 3.12
N LEU A 253 -2.11 16.09 3.10
CA LEU A 253 -3.54 16.25 2.82
C LEU A 253 -4.26 17.03 3.93
N VAL A 254 -3.91 16.80 5.20
CA VAL A 254 -4.43 17.57 6.33
C VAL A 254 -4.08 19.06 6.20
N GLU A 255 -2.83 19.39 5.86
CA GLU A 255 -2.40 20.79 5.69
C GLU A 255 -3.09 21.49 4.51
N ILE A 256 -3.27 20.79 3.38
CA ILE A 256 -4.03 21.31 2.24
C ILE A 256 -5.48 21.56 2.64
N SER A 257 -6.10 20.59 3.32
CA SER A 257 -7.50 20.67 3.77
C SER A 257 -7.72 21.82 4.77
N GLN A 258 -6.80 22.05 5.69
CA GLN A 258 -6.87 23.16 6.66
C GLN A 258 -6.75 24.54 6.00
N LYS A 259 -5.97 24.65 4.92
CA LYS A 259 -5.85 25.89 4.13
C LYS A 259 -7.08 26.12 3.24
N THR A 260 -7.83 25.07 2.97
CA THR A 260 -9.03 25.09 2.14
C THR A 260 -10.24 25.13 3.07
N SER A 261 -10.57 26.30 3.61
CA SER A 261 -11.77 26.42 4.45
C SER A 261 -13.01 26.19 3.60
N HIS A 262 -14.02 25.51 4.18
CA HIS A 262 -15.35 25.43 3.58
C HIS A 262 -15.82 26.85 3.25
N MET A 263 -16.07 27.11 1.98
CA MET A 263 -16.59 28.41 1.54
C MET A 263 -18.09 28.35 1.71
N GLU A 264 -18.62 28.94 2.81
CA GLU A 264 -20.04 29.26 2.85
C GLU A 264 -20.33 30.25 1.71
N LEU A 265 -20.95 29.75 0.67
CA LEU A 265 -21.48 30.60 -0.38
C LEU A 265 -22.87 31.08 0.06
N ASP A 266 -23.01 32.38 0.25
CA ASP A 266 -24.27 33.03 0.68
C ASP A 266 -25.20 33.25 -0.53
N ASP A 267 -25.59 32.14 -1.20
CA ASP A 267 -26.41 32.20 -2.42
C ASP A 267 -27.72 31.39 -2.32
N ASN A 268 -28.11 30.97 -1.10
CA ASN A 268 -29.30 30.16 -0.82
C ASN A 268 -29.37 28.81 -1.58
N LYS A 269 -28.24 28.33 -2.13
CA LYS A 269 -28.17 27.03 -2.77
C LYS A 269 -27.63 25.96 -1.82
N VAL A 270 -28.01 24.71 -2.04
CA VAL A 270 -27.39 23.56 -1.41
C VAL A 270 -26.77 22.68 -2.49
N ARG A 271 -25.52 22.28 -2.30
CA ARG A 271 -24.74 21.54 -3.26
C ARG A 271 -24.44 20.14 -2.77
N MET A 272 -24.94 19.13 -3.47
CA MET A 272 -24.58 17.74 -3.23
C MET A 272 -23.45 17.34 -4.18
N GLY A 273 -22.40 16.66 -3.71
CA GLY A 273 -21.29 16.24 -4.53
C GLY A 273 -21.11 14.72 -4.57
N TYR A 274 -20.93 14.19 -5.77
CA TYR A 274 -20.53 12.81 -6.00
C TYR A 274 -19.21 12.76 -6.76
N PHE A 275 -18.18 12.18 -6.11
CA PHE A 275 -16.83 12.12 -6.64
C PHE A 275 -16.49 10.68 -7.03
N SER A 276 -16.35 10.38 -8.33
CA SER A 276 -16.09 9.05 -8.86
C SER A 276 -14.63 8.90 -9.30
N GLY A 277 -13.89 8.00 -8.64
CA GLY A 277 -12.51 7.69 -9.01
C GLY A 277 -12.38 6.69 -10.18
N SER A 278 -13.44 5.97 -10.54
CA SER A 278 -13.43 4.99 -11.63
C SER A 278 -14.85 4.70 -12.16
N ILE A 279 -14.93 4.18 -13.38
CA ILE A 279 -16.20 3.76 -14.04
C ILE A 279 -16.93 2.65 -13.26
N THR A 280 -16.25 1.89 -12.44
CA THR A 280 -16.86 0.81 -11.62
C THR A 280 -17.86 1.31 -10.57
N HIS A 281 -18.01 2.63 -10.42
CA HIS A 281 -18.93 3.26 -9.45
C HIS A 281 -20.29 3.64 -10.04
N ASN A 282 -20.56 3.39 -11.32
CA ASN A 282 -21.84 3.75 -11.96
C ASN A 282 -23.04 3.10 -11.27
N GLU A 283 -22.95 1.79 -10.90
CA GLU A 283 -24.03 1.09 -10.18
C GLU A 283 -24.34 1.73 -8.81
N ASN A 284 -23.34 2.24 -8.12
CA ASN A 284 -23.53 2.90 -6.83
C ASN A 284 -24.31 4.21 -6.97
N PHE A 285 -24.08 4.96 -8.07
CA PHE A 285 -24.83 6.17 -8.36
C PHE A 285 -26.27 5.85 -8.81
N GLU A 286 -26.45 4.82 -9.65
CA GLU A 286 -27.78 4.37 -10.09
C GLU A 286 -28.71 4.01 -8.93
N MET A 287 -28.18 3.41 -7.86
CA MET A 287 -28.95 3.09 -6.64
C MET A 287 -29.61 4.33 -6.01
N ILE A 288 -28.88 5.45 -5.93
CA ILE A 288 -29.38 6.68 -5.28
C ILE A 288 -30.08 7.63 -6.24
N LYS A 289 -29.99 7.38 -7.55
CA LYS A 289 -30.54 8.24 -8.60
C LYS A 289 -32.02 8.59 -8.40
N PRO A 290 -32.92 7.63 -8.06
CA PRO A 290 -34.33 7.98 -7.81
C PRO A 290 -34.54 9.00 -6.69
N ALA A 291 -33.78 8.91 -5.62
CA ALA A 291 -33.80 9.87 -4.51
C ALA A 291 -33.32 11.25 -4.97
N ILE A 292 -32.19 11.29 -5.70
CA ILE A 292 -31.62 12.52 -6.26
C ILE A 292 -32.61 13.22 -7.20
N ILE A 293 -33.23 12.48 -8.15
CA ILE A 293 -34.23 13.01 -9.08
C ILE A 293 -35.42 13.61 -8.32
N SER A 294 -35.90 12.92 -7.26
CA SER A 294 -37.00 13.44 -6.45
C SER A 294 -36.66 14.76 -5.79
N LEU A 295 -35.45 14.86 -5.19
CA LEU A 295 -34.99 16.06 -4.50
C LEU A 295 -34.73 17.23 -5.47
N LEU A 296 -34.15 17.00 -6.64
CA LEU A 296 -33.95 18.02 -7.68
C LEU A 296 -35.27 18.58 -8.23
N LYS A 297 -36.32 17.75 -8.28
CA LYS A 297 -37.69 18.23 -8.65
C LYS A 297 -38.30 19.12 -7.58
N GLU A 298 -38.09 18.76 -6.31
CA GLU A 298 -38.71 19.43 -5.16
C GLU A 298 -37.97 20.71 -4.79
N TYR A 299 -36.65 20.72 -4.81
CA TYR A 299 -35.78 21.83 -4.39
C TYR A 299 -35.06 22.48 -5.59
N LYS A 300 -35.57 23.61 -6.09
CA LYS A 300 -35.00 24.31 -7.24
C LYS A 300 -33.64 24.97 -6.98
N SER A 301 -33.32 25.22 -5.71
CA SER A 301 -32.01 25.71 -5.26
C SER A 301 -30.98 24.62 -5.02
N LEU A 302 -31.36 23.35 -5.23
CA LEU A 302 -30.45 22.21 -5.07
C LEU A 302 -29.62 22.02 -6.34
N GLU A 303 -28.30 21.89 -6.18
CA GLU A 303 -27.36 21.52 -7.24
C GLU A 303 -26.74 20.14 -6.98
N LEU A 304 -26.52 19.39 -8.05
CA LEU A 304 -25.76 18.14 -8.02
C LEU A 304 -24.44 18.33 -8.76
N HIS A 305 -23.33 18.26 -8.04
CA HIS A 305 -21.98 18.33 -8.54
C HIS A 305 -21.44 16.92 -8.79
N LEU A 306 -21.05 16.63 -10.03
CA LEU A 306 -20.52 15.34 -10.45
C LEU A 306 -19.08 15.52 -10.90
N ALA A 307 -18.14 14.77 -10.33
CA ALA A 307 -16.73 14.88 -10.64
C ALA A 307 -16.09 13.51 -10.94
N GLY A 308 -15.18 13.50 -11.92
CA GLY A 308 -14.41 12.33 -12.31
C GLY A 308 -15.06 11.48 -13.38
N HIS A 309 -14.87 10.16 -13.29
CA HIS A 309 -15.34 9.20 -14.29
C HIS A 309 -16.76 8.74 -13.96
N LEU A 310 -17.76 9.39 -14.53
CA LEU A 310 -19.16 9.03 -14.42
C LEU A 310 -19.87 9.32 -15.75
N ASP A 311 -20.58 8.33 -16.26
CA ASP A 311 -21.51 8.52 -17.35
C ASP A 311 -22.78 9.16 -16.78
N ILE A 312 -23.11 10.38 -17.21
CA ILE A 312 -24.27 11.10 -16.68
C ILE A 312 -25.52 10.59 -17.38
N PRO A 313 -26.46 9.94 -16.64
CA PRO A 313 -27.69 9.47 -17.24
C PRO A 313 -28.54 10.62 -17.80
N GLU A 314 -29.26 10.38 -18.89
CA GLU A 314 -30.11 11.40 -19.56
C GLU A 314 -31.20 11.97 -18.61
N ASP A 315 -31.74 11.12 -17.72
CA ASP A 315 -32.73 11.49 -16.73
C ASP A 315 -32.19 12.39 -15.60
N ILE A 316 -30.85 12.47 -15.45
CA ILE A 316 -30.16 13.45 -14.62
C ILE A 316 -29.79 14.69 -15.44
N ALA A 317 -29.27 14.52 -16.65
CA ALA A 317 -28.86 15.64 -17.51
C ALA A 317 -30.01 16.61 -17.81
N CYS A 318 -31.27 16.11 -17.83
CA CYS A 318 -32.46 16.92 -18.11
C CYS A 318 -32.72 18.03 -17.05
N PHE A 319 -32.09 18.00 -15.89
CA PHE A 319 -32.22 19.06 -14.86
C PHE A 319 -31.39 20.32 -15.19
N GLY A 320 -30.61 20.32 -16.28
CA GLY A 320 -29.95 21.49 -16.82
C GLY A 320 -29.01 22.18 -15.82
N GLU A 321 -29.34 23.44 -15.44
CA GLU A 321 -28.47 24.23 -14.55
C GLU A 321 -28.30 23.69 -13.13
N GLN A 322 -29.15 22.77 -12.68
CA GLN A 322 -28.98 22.10 -11.38
C GLN A 322 -27.87 21.02 -11.43
N ILE A 323 -27.32 20.68 -12.60
CA ILE A 323 -26.25 19.70 -12.76
C ILE A 323 -24.95 20.40 -13.10
N VAL A 324 -23.96 20.28 -12.24
CA VAL A 324 -22.62 20.88 -12.42
C VAL A 324 -21.59 19.76 -12.56
N THR A 325 -20.85 19.77 -13.66
CA THR A 325 -19.84 18.74 -13.92
C THR A 325 -18.44 19.29 -13.72
N HIS A 326 -17.58 18.48 -13.14
CA HIS A 326 -16.18 18.79 -12.93
C HIS A 326 -15.28 17.71 -13.56
N PRO A 327 -14.16 18.08 -14.15
CA PRO A 327 -13.19 17.09 -14.64
C PRO A 327 -12.59 16.31 -13.46
N TYR A 328 -11.92 15.19 -13.78
CA TYR A 328 -11.03 14.54 -12.82
C TYR A 328 -9.92 15.51 -12.41
N VAL A 329 -9.67 15.64 -11.11
CA VAL A 329 -8.65 16.53 -10.55
C VAL A 329 -7.56 15.72 -9.83
N ASP A 330 -6.36 16.30 -9.73
CA ASP A 330 -5.32 15.75 -8.87
C ASP A 330 -5.81 15.75 -7.41
N TRP A 331 -5.34 14.79 -6.63
CA TRP A 331 -5.77 14.64 -5.24
C TRP A 331 -5.46 15.84 -4.34
N ARG A 332 -4.48 16.68 -4.72
CA ARG A 332 -4.18 17.94 -4.00
C ARG A 332 -5.23 19.02 -4.24
N GLU A 333 -5.91 18.96 -5.37
CA GLU A 333 -7.02 19.88 -5.70
C GLU A 333 -8.38 19.35 -5.18
N LEU A 334 -8.47 18.06 -4.86
CA LEU A 334 -9.71 17.43 -4.41
C LEU A 334 -10.29 18.08 -3.13
N PRO A 335 -9.49 18.45 -2.10
CA PRO A 335 -10.00 19.19 -0.94
C PRO A 335 -10.72 20.47 -1.29
N LYS A 336 -10.19 21.24 -2.25
CA LYS A 336 -10.80 22.48 -2.74
C LYS A 336 -12.13 22.20 -3.45
N LEU A 337 -12.18 21.13 -4.24
CA LEU A 337 -13.41 20.75 -4.94
C LEU A 337 -14.47 20.24 -3.94
N ILE A 338 -14.09 19.41 -2.96
CA ILE A 338 -15.02 18.95 -1.92
C ILE A 338 -15.49 20.11 -1.05
N SER A 339 -14.64 21.09 -0.72
CA SER A 339 -15.03 22.25 0.10
C SER A 339 -16.05 23.18 -0.58
N SER A 340 -16.24 23.05 -1.89
CA SER A 340 -17.24 23.83 -2.65
C SER A 340 -18.65 23.22 -2.66
N ILE A 341 -18.85 22.08 -1.99
CA ILE A 341 -20.16 21.45 -1.83
C ILE A 341 -20.60 21.45 -0.37
N ASP A 342 -21.89 21.25 -0.14
CA ASP A 342 -22.52 21.23 1.20
C ASP A 342 -22.76 19.83 1.73
N ILE A 343 -22.87 18.81 0.87
CA ILE A 343 -23.17 17.41 1.24
C ILE A 343 -22.38 16.48 0.31
N ASN A 344 -21.53 15.63 0.87
CA ASN A 344 -20.81 14.60 0.13
C ASN A 344 -21.62 13.30 0.05
N LEU A 345 -21.68 12.68 -1.11
CA LEU A 345 -22.39 11.43 -1.38
C LEU A 345 -21.43 10.25 -1.48
N ALA A 346 -21.62 9.24 -0.66
CA ALA A 346 -20.81 8.03 -0.64
C ALA A 346 -21.67 6.74 -0.74
N PRO A 347 -22.43 6.56 -1.83
CA PRO A 347 -23.25 5.37 -2.01
C PRO A 347 -22.40 4.15 -2.35
N LEU A 348 -22.80 2.99 -1.83
CA LEU A 348 -22.31 1.67 -2.17
C LEU A 348 -23.48 0.69 -2.20
N VAL A 349 -23.64 -0.03 -3.30
CA VAL A 349 -24.63 -1.12 -3.43
C VAL A 349 -24.22 -2.27 -2.51
N GLN A 350 -25.20 -2.90 -1.85
CA GLN A 350 -24.97 -4.03 -0.96
C GLN A 350 -24.34 -5.21 -1.70
N SER A 351 -23.09 -5.51 -1.39
CA SER A 351 -22.37 -6.69 -1.87
C SER A 351 -21.15 -6.94 -0.99
N THR A 352 -20.68 -8.19 -0.91
CA THR A 352 -19.46 -8.54 -0.18
C THR A 352 -18.25 -7.71 -0.65
N PHE A 353 -18.17 -7.43 -1.95
CA PHE A 353 -17.09 -6.62 -2.52
C PHE A 353 -17.15 -5.16 -2.05
N ASN A 354 -18.34 -4.56 -2.04
CA ASN A 354 -18.51 -3.17 -1.60
C ASN A 354 -18.43 -3.01 -0.08
N GLU A 355 -18.85 -4.00 0.72
CA GLU A 355 -18.64 -4.02 2.16
C GLU A 355 -17.15 -3.99 2.54
N ALA A 356 -16.29 -4.52 1.66
CA ALA A 356 -14.84 -4.49 1.86
C ALA A 356 -14.17 -3.15 1.48
N LYS A 357 -14.91 -2.21 0.85
CA LYS A 357 -14.39 -0.87 0.51
C LYS A 357 -14.13 -0.03 1.74
N SER A 358 -13.10 0.82 1.66
CA SER A 358 -12.75 1.70 2.78
C SER A 358 -13.53 3.01 2.76
N GLU A 359 -13.52 3.68 3.89
CA GLU A 359 -14.23 4.92 4.22
C GLU A 359 -13.58 6.21 3.68
N ILE A 360 -12.66 6.13 2.73
CA ILE A 360 -11.85 7.26 2.24
C ILE A 360 -12.69 8.47 1.85
N LYS A 361 -13.86 8.27 1.22
CA LYS A 361 -14.73 9.39 0.82
C LYS A 361 -15.24 10.20 2.01
N TRP A 362 -15.51 9.53 3.15
CA TRP A 362 -15.87 10.21 4.39
C TRP A 362 -14.67 10.92 5.01
N LEU A 363 -13.49 10.29 5.03
CA LEU A 363 -12.26 10.90 5.54
C LEU A 363 -11.92 12.20 4.80
N GLU A 364 -11.96 12.17 3.47
CA GLU A 364 -11.61 13.32 2.62
C GLU A 364 -12.62 14.47 2.77
N ALA A 365 -13.91 14.16 2.87
CA ALA A 365 -14.96 15.16 3.08
C ALA A 365 -14.89 15.77 4.49
N ALA A 366 -14.71 14.93 5.51
CA ALA A 366 -14.55 15.38 6.89
C ALA A 366 -13.35 16.32 7.07
N ALA A 367 -12.25 16.07 6.36
CA ALA A 367 -11.05 16.91 6.41
C ALA A 367 -11.29 18.37 6.02
N VAL A 368 -12.29 18.64 5.20
CA VAL A 368 -12.69 19.98 4.76
C VAL A 368 -14.05 20.43 5.34
N LYS A 369 -14.52 19.77 6.39
CA LYS A 369 -15.78 20.06 7.09
C LYS A 369 -16.99 19.99 6.17
N VAL A 370 -17.10 18.93 5.38
CA VAL A 370 -18.27 18.61 4.57
C VAL A 370 -18.90 17.32 5.09
N PRO A 371 -20.18 17.32 5.50
CA PRO A 371 -20.85 16.13 6.00
C PRO A 371 -21.07 15.11 4.89
N THR A 372 -20.99 13.84 5.22
CA THR A 372 -21.19 12.75 4.28
C THR A 372 -22.49 12.00 4.57
N VAL A 373 -23.26 11.72 3.52
CA VAL A 373 -24.28 10.67 3.52
C VAL A 373 -23.68 9.44 2.85
N ALA A 374 -23.58 8.34 3.58
CA ALA A 374 -22.98 7.10 3.12
C ALA A 374 -23.97 5.92 3.22
N SER A 375 -23.77 4.90 2.40
CA SER A 375 -24.50 3.63 2.56
C SER A 375 -24.19 3.01 3.91
N LYS A 376 -25.21 2.45 4.57
CA LYS A 376 -25.09 1.76 5.87
C LYS A 376 -24.54 0.35 5.66
N ILE A 377 -23.27 0.25 5.22
CA ILE A 377 -22.58 -1.02 4.99
C ILE A 377 -21.07 -0.89 5.27
N GLY A 378 -20.47 -2.01 5.67
CA GLY A 378 -19.01 -2.19 5.72
C GLY A 378 -18.29 -1.13 6.53
N SER A 379 -17.24 -0.53 5.96
CA SER A 379 -16.42 0.46 6.66
C SER A 379 -17.16 1.73 7.05
N PHE A 380 -18.18 2.14 6.30
CA PHE A 380 -18.96 3.30 6.69
C PHE A 380 -19.73 3.02 7.98
N GLU A 381 -20.35 1.84 8.12
CA GLU A 381 -21.05 1.44 9.35
C GLU A 381 -20.09 1.22 10.52
N ASP A 382 -18.84 0.78 10.24
CA ASP A 382 -17.81 0.61 11.25
C ASP A 382 -17.29 1.95 11.83
N MET A 383 -17.27 3.03 11.01
CA MET A 383 -16.49 4.23 11.29
C MET A 383 -17.35 5.47 11.50
N ILE A 384 -18.58 5.49 10.99
CA ILE A 384 -19.51 6.62 11.11
C ILE A 384 -20.52 6.34 12.22
N GLU A 385 -20.61 7.26 13.15
CA GLU A 385 -21.70 7.30 14.14
C GLU A 385 -22.88 8.07 13.54
N ASP A 386 -23.95 7.31 13.13
CA ASP A 386 -25.09 7.87 12.39
C ASP A 386 -25.77 9.02 13.13
N GLY A 387 -25.89 10.15 12.45
CA GLY A 387 -26.48 11.39 12.98
C GLY A 387 -25.56 12.18 13.90
N ILE A 388 -24.30 11.78 14.08
CA ILE A 388 -23.30 12.48 14.90
C ILE A 388 -22.14 12.99 14.04
N ASP A 389 -21.35 12.10 13.38
CA ASP A 389 -20.21 12.48 12.54
C ASP A 389 -20.34 12.05 11.07
N GLY A 390 -21.56 11.70 10.68
CA GLY A 390 -21.99 11.37 9.34
C GLY A 390 -23.42 10.90 9.36
N VAL A 391 -23.99 10.61 8.21
CA VAL A 391 -25.35 10.09 8.07
C VAL A 391 -25.31 8.79 7.29
N LEU A 392 -25.85 7.73 7.89
CA LEU A 392 -25.94 6.42 7.27
C LEU A 392 -27.34 6.21 6.68
N ALA A 393 -27.40 5.76 5.43
CA ALA A 393 -28.64 5.48 4.72
C ALA A 393 -28.68 4.02 4.23
N SER A 394 -29.74 3.30 4.53
CA SER A 394 -30.11 2.10 3.79
C SER A 394 -30.60 2.48 2.38
N GLU A 395 -30.76 1.48 1.50
CA GLU A 395 -31.17 1.72 0.10
C GLU A 395 -32.42 2.58 -0.05
N THR A 396 -33.38 2.45 0.88
CA THR A 396 -34.68 3.13 0.85
C THR A 396 -34.69 4.48 1.58
N GLU A 397 -33.69 4.80 2.40
CA GLU A 397 -33.67 6.00 3.26
C GLU A 397 -32.95 7.20 2.63
N TRP A 398 -32.29 7.04 1.48
CA TRP A 398 -31.48 8.10 0.87
C TRP A 398 -32.19 9.43 0.71
N LYS A 399 -33.47 9.41 0.24
CA LYS A 399 -34.24 10.65 0.09
C LYS A 399 -34.41 11.36 1.42
N GLU A 400 -34.91 10.67 2.45
CA GLU A 400 -35.19 11.24 3.78
C GLU A 400 -33.91 11.78 4.44
N LYS A 401 -32.83 11.00 4.41
CA LYS A 401 -31.55 11.38 5.01
C LYS A 401 -30.91 12.60 4.31
N LEU A 402 -30.98 12.67 2.99
CA LEU A 402 -30.51 13.83 2.22
C LEU A 402 -31.37 15.05 2.46
N GLU A 403 -32.71 14.90 2.45
CA GLU A 403 -33.64 15.99 2.66
C GLU A 403 -33.41 16.65 4.02
N ARG A 404 -33.16 15.89 5.08
CA ARG A 404 -32.84 16.44 6.39
C ARG A 404 -31.62 17.36 6.34
N LEU A 405 -30.53 16.94 5.64
CA LEU A 405 -29.33 17.78 5.48
C LEU A 405 -29.56 18.99 4.55
N ILE A 406 -30.50 18.89 3.59
CA ILE A 406 -30.83 20.00 2.70
C ILE A 406 -31.56 21.11 3.47
N VAL A 407 -32.55 20.75 4.30
CA VAL A 407 -33.42 21.72 4.99
C VAL A 407 -32.87 22.21 6.32
N ASP A 408 -32.11 21.40 7.04
CA ASP A 408 -31.57 21.74 8.36
C ASP A 408 -30.06 22.10 8.26
N LYS A 409 -29.81 23.40 8.09
CA LYS A 409 -28.42 23.93 7.96
C LYS A 409 -27.63 23.70 9.26
N ASP A 410 -28.25 23.87 10.43
CA ASP A 410 -27.54 23.75 11.72
C ASP A 410 -27.12 22.30 11.96
N PHE A 411 -28.00 21.34 11.67
CA PHE A 411 -27.67 19.91 11.71
C PHE A 411 -26.54 19.56 10.74
N ARG A 412 -26.57 20.10 9.50
CA ARG A 412 -25.52 19.89 8.49
C ARG A 412 -24.14 20.36 9.00
N ILE A 413 -24.08 21.57 9.58
CA ILE A 413 -22.86 22.15 10.15
C ILE A 413 -22.35 21.31 11.33
N GLN A 414 -23.26 20.89 12.22
CA GLN A 414 -22.90 20.09 13.39
C GLN A 414 -22.26 18.75 12.98
N ILE A 415 -22.88 18.02 12.03
CA ILE A 415 -22.33 16.76 11.48
C ILE A 415 -20.93 16.98 10.90
N ALA A 416 -20.76 18.06 10.13
CA ALA A 416 -19.48 18.39 9.48
C ALA A 416 -18.37 18.64 10.50
N GLU A 417 -18.66 19.42 11.55
CA GLU A 417 -17.68 19.71 12.61
C GLU A 417 -17.32 18.45 13.40
N ASN A 418 -18.30 17.65 13.78
CA ASN A 418 -18.08 16.40 14.48
C ASN A 418 -17.24 15.42 13.64
N ALA A 419 -17.55 15.28 12.34
CA ALA A 419 -16.77 14.46 11.42
C ALA A 419 -15.30 14.92 11.34
N TYR A 420 -15.10 16.24 11.23
CA TYR A 420 -13.75 16.81 11.22
C TYR A 420 -12.99 16.45 12.51
N GLN A 421 -13.60 16.65 13.68
CA GLN A 421 -12.95 16.33 14.96
C GLN A 421 -12.66 14.83 15.10
N SER A 422 -13.60 13.97 14.71
CA SER A 422 -13.43 12.52 14.72
C SER A 422 -12.26 12.08 13.84
N VAL A 423 -12.19 12.56 12.59
CA VAL A 423 -11.16 12.19 11.63
C VAL A 423 -9.79 12.75 12.02
N MET A 424 -9.71 14.02 12.46
CA MET A 424 -8.42 14.60 12.88
C MET A 424 -7.85 13.91 14.12
N THR A 425 -8.71 13.42 15.01
CA THR A 425 -8.30 12.74 16.24
C THR A 425 -7.89 11.29 16.01
N ASN A 426 -8.51 10.59 15.05
CA ASN A 426 -8.42 9.13 14.96
C ASN A 426 -7.88 8.60 13.63
N SER A 427 -7.91 9.40 12.54
CA SER A 427 -7.70 8.89 11.18
C SER A 427 -6.66 9.67 10.38
N THR A 428 -5.64 10.20 11.04
CA THR A 428 -4.47 10.81 10.40
C THR A 428 -3.21 9.99 10.68
N THR A 429 -2.17 10.12 9.86
CA THR A 429 -0.87 9.46 10.09
C THR A 429 -0.27 9.83 11.45
N SER A 430 -0.54 11.03 11.95
CA SER A 430 -0.06 11.51 13.26
C SER A 430 -0.91 11.02 14.44
N ALA A 431 -2.17 10.67 14.21
CA ALA A 431 -3.09 10.19 15.24
C ALA A 431 -2.83 8.72 15.62
N ILE A 432 -2.36 7.92 14.65
CA ILE A 432 -2.13 6.49 14.85
C ILE A 432 -0.86 6.28 15.66
N LYS A 433 -1.01 5.77 16.88
CA LYS A 433 0.09 5.47 17.82
C LYS A 433 0.38 3.98 17.94
N LYS A 434 -0.55 3.13 17.50
CA LYS A 434 -0.37 1.67 17.59
C LYS A 434 0.55 1.20 16.48
N ASN A 435 1.62 0.49 16.86
CA ASN A 435 2.49 -0.19 15.90
C ASN A 435 1.80 -1.46 15.39
N PHE A 436 1.37 -1.44 14.15
CA PHE A 436 0.68 -2.57 13.53
C PHE A 436 1.64 -3.70 13.12
N LEU A 437 2.95 -3.45 13.07
CA LEU A 437 3.96 -4.48 12.76
C LEU A 437 4.32 -5.35 13.98
N GLU A 438 3.97 -4.91 15.20
CA GLU A 438 4.24 -5.63 16.46
C GLU A 438 2.98 -6.34 17.03
N GLY A 439 1.85 -6.25 16.30
CA GLY A 439 0.52 -6.60 16.77
C GLY A 439 0.10 -8.06 16.75
#